data_4ec22b42f5cf9ebac0d29d4ea41d6d75
#
_entry.id   4ec22b42f5cf9ebac0d29d4ea41d6d75
#
_cell.length_a   1.000
_cell.length_b   1.000
_cell.length_c   1.000
_cell.angle_alpha   90.00
_cell.angle_beta   90.00
_cell.angle_gamma   90.00
#
_symmetry.space_group_name_H-M   'P 1'
#
loop_
_entity.id
_entity.type
_entity.pdbx_description
1 polymer ?
#
loop_
_entity_poly.entity_id
_entity_poly.type
_entity_poly.pdbx_seq_one_letter_code
_entity_poly.pdbx_strand_id
1 'polypeptide(L)'
;MKTLIADLRQYWKERPFIWSELQDGFAKKVRFPTDGKVLVLGPHPDDPECAAMTCRLLMHFGCDLWYTIVSMSPSGVEDQYAKKWGHDSSISLEKKKIEIRRMEQTSAAEMFGLTQERLTFLGIEEAKELNSSENLTRMKEHLESVAPDIVIMPAGNDSNQTHVWVHQVFRKCVQYITLKKKKPVIALYNEDPKTIEMRHDLFVLFGEENGDWKRALLRAHTSQQQRNIHSRGIGFDERILNMNRLRYRLLRESLSIADVSAKYAEVFEIELFDFPSKYI
;
A
#
# COMPACT_ATOMS: atom_id res chain seq x y z
N MET A 1 -18.06 1.61 -6.70
CA MET A 1 -18.00 0.41 -5.81
C MET A 1 -18.95 -0.74 -6.18
N LYS A 2 -20.26 -0.53 -6.35
CA LYS A 2 -21.21 -1.64 -6.64
C LYS A 2 -20.84 -2.47 -7.86
N THR A 3 -20.37 -1.82 -8.92
CA THR A 3 -19.95 -2.46 -10.17
C THR A 3 -18.72 -3.35 -9.97
N LEU A 4 -17.69 -2.85 -9.28
CA LEU A 4 -16.48 -3.63 -8.97
C LEU A 4 -16.83 -4.90 -8.19
N ILE A 5 -17.67 -4.79 -7.14
CA ILE A 5 -18.08 -5.95 -6.33
C ILE A 5 -18.84 -6.97 -7.18
N ALA A 6 -19.74 -6.52 -8.05
CA ALA A 6 -20.49 -7.40 -8.97
C ALA A 6 -19.54 -8.14 -9.93
N ASP A 7 -18.61 -7.41 -10.54
CA ASP A 7 -17.60 -7.98 -11.45
C ASP A 7 -16.71 -9.00 -10.73
N LEU A 8 -16.22 -8.69 -9.54
CA LEU A 8 -15.40 -9.62 -8.74
C LEU A 8 -16.16 -10.91 -8.43
N ARG A 9 -17.44 -10.83 -8.05
CA ARG A 9 -18.26 -12.01 -7.78
C ARG A 9 -18.52 -12.83 -9.04
N GLN A 10 -18.83 -12.17 -10.14
CA GLN A 10 -19.14 -12.82 -11.42
C GLN A 10 -17.93 -13.53 -12.02
N TYR A 11 -16.76 -12.85 -12.02
CA TYR A 11 -15.57 -13.32 -12.76
C TYR A 11 -14.48 -13.90 -11.84
N TRP A 12 -14.77 -14.18 -10.56
CA TRP A 12 -13.78 -14.64 -9.59
C TRP A 12 -12.92 -15.80 -10.03
N LYS A 13 -13.47 -16.74 -10.79
CA LYS A 13 -12.76 -17.93 -11.31
C LYS A 13 -11.83 -17.64 -12.49
N GLU A 14 -11.92 -16.44 -13.05
CA GLU A 14 -11.21 -16.04 -14.26
C GLU A 14 -9.96 -15.17 -13.96
N ARG A 15 -9.51 -15.19 -12.70
CA ARG A 15 -8.27 -14.51 -12.30
C ARG A 15 -7.06 -15.07 -13.05
N PRO A 16 -5.98 -14.32 -13.23
CA PRO A 16 -5.80 -12.95 -12.74
C PRO A 16 -6.57 -11.92 -13.54
N PHE A 17 -6.99 -10.85 -12.84
CA PHE A 17 -7.52 -9.64 -13.45
C PHE A 17 -6.38 -8.72 -13.87
N ILE A 18 -6.65 -7.84 -14.86
CA ILE A 18 -5.66 -6.88 -15.33
C ILE A 18 -6.30 -5.51 -15.39
N TRP A 19 -5.70 -4.56 -14.72
CA TRP A 19 -5.94 -3.13 -14.88
C TRP A 19 -4.76 -2.53 -15.64
N SER A 20 -5.04 -1.61 -16.58
CA SER A 20 -4.01 -0.93 -17.34
C SER A 20 -4.32 0.55 -17.46
N GLU A 21 -3.33 1.39 -17.26
CA GLU A 21 -3.44 2.83 -17.49
C GLU A 21 -3.49 3.20 -18.98
N LEU A 22 -2.96 2.29 -19.81
CA LEU A 22 -2.66 2.57 -21.24
C LEU A 22 -3.85 2.35 -22.16
N GLN A 23 -4.97 1.87 -21.65
CA GLN A 23 -6.16 1.55 -22.45
C GLN A 23 -7.44 2.01 -21.75
N ASP A 24 -7.71 3.29 -21.65
CA ASP A 24 -8.98 3.86 -21.18
C ASP A 24 -9.76 3.01 -20.14
N GLY A 25 -9.03 2.45 -19.14
CA GLY A 25 -9.60 1.57 -18.13
C GLY A 25 -9.90 0.15 -18.62
N PHE A 26 -9.21 -0.35 -19.66
CA PHE A 26 -9.38 -1.73 -20.10
C PHE A 26 -8.94 -2.70 -19.01
N ALA A 27 -9.92 -3.04 -18.19
CA ALA A 27 -9.85 -4.13 -17.24
C ALA A 27 -10.30 -5.39 -17.94
N LYS A 28 -9.44 -6.40 -18.03
CA LYS A 28 -9.92 -7.72 -18.44
C LYS A 28 -10.93 -8.18 -17.38
N LYS A 29 -12.24 -7.92 -17.65
CA LYS A 29 -13.42 -8.38 -16.90
C LYS A 29 -13.75 -7.70 -15.57
N VAL A 30 -12.91 -6.86 -14.99
CA VAL A 30 -13.20 -6.17 -13.73
C VAL A 30 -12.92 -4.67 -13.90
N ARG A 31 -13.97 -3.86 -13.78
CA ARG A 31 -13.91 -2.41 -13.99
C ARG A 31 -13.29 -1.70 -12.80
N PHE A 32 -12.57 -0.62 -13.06
CA PHE A 32 -12.16 0.31 -12.03
C PHE A 32 -13.38 0.85 -11.26
N PRO A 33 -13.28 0.99 -9.93
CA PRO A 33 -14.29 1.73 -9.18
C PRO A 33 -14.17 3.22 -9.54
N THR A 34 -15.32 3.86 -9.75
CA THR A 34 -15.43 5.30 -10.03
C THR A 34 -15.82 6.11 -8.80
N ASP A 35 -15.95 5.47 -7.66
CA ASP A 35 -16.34 6.04 -6.38
C ASP A 35 -15.79 5.18 -5.24
N GLY A 36 -15.81 5.72 -4.05
CA GLY A 36 -15.47 5.00 -2.84
C GLY A 36 -14.24 5.56 -2.14
N LYS A 37 -14.14 5.23 -0.86
CA LYS A 37 -13.02 5.61 0.00
C LYS A 37 -11.97 4.51 0.00
N VAL A 38 -10.76 4.87 -0.39
CA VAL A 38 -9.58 3.99 -0.42
C VAL A 38 -8.67 4.34 0.75
N LEU A 39 -8.39 3.39 1.61
CA LEU A 39 -7.41 3.52 2.68
C LEU A 39 -6.16 2.74 2.30
N VAL A 40 -5.02 3.42 2.22
CA VAL A 40 -3.71 2.76 2.20
C VAL A 40 -3.21 2.64 3.63
N LEU A 41 -3.08 1.42 4.10
CA LEU A 41 -2.65 1.09 5.45
C LEU A 41 -1.20 0.61 5.40
N GLY A 42 -0.26 1.56 5.51
CA GLY A 42 1.18 1.28 5.52
C GLY A 42 1.66 0.89 6.91
N PRO A 43 2.24 -0.29 7.10
CA PRO A 43 2.91 -0.65 8.35
C PRO A 43 3.97 0.37 8.76
N HIS A 44 4.74 0.87 7.79
CA HIS A 44 5.76 1.90 7.98
C HIS A 44 5.68 2.99 6.91
N PRO A 45 6.33 4.14 7.10
CA PRO A 45 6.62 5.06 6.01
C PRO A 45 7.41 4.33 4.92
N ASP A 46 7.13 4.56 3.64
CA ASP A 46 7.66 3.89 2.45
C ASP A 46 6.85 2.67 1.94
N ASP A 47 6.12 1.96 2.79
CA ASP A 47 5.30 0.81 2.35
C ASP A 47 4.11 1.21 1.43
N PRO A 48 3.40 2.36 1.64
CA PRO A 48 2.31 2.78 0.75
C PRO A 48 2.74 2.95 -0.71
N GLU A 49 3.97 3.37 -0.95
CA GLU A 49 4.50 3.67 -2.27
C GLU A 49 4.74 2.40 -3.11
N CYS A 50 4.72 1.22 -2.50
CA CYS A 50 4.75 -0.04 -3.25
C CYS A 50 3.52 -0.19 -4.17
N ALA A 51 2.35 0.35 -3.77
CA ALA A 51 1.08 0.35 -4.53
C ALA A 51 0.75 1.71 -5.18
N ALA A 52 1.75 2.57 -5.39
CA ALA A 52 1.57 3.96 -5.79
C ALA A 52 0.79 4.13 -7.10
N MET A 53 1.03 3.30 -8.10
CA MET A 53 0.33 3.41 -9.39
C MET A 53 -1.14 3.04 -9.26
N THR A 54 -1.45 2.01 -8.50
CA THR A 54 -2.84 1.63 -8.21
C THR A 54 -3.57 2.76 -7.48
N CYS A 55 -2.93 3.37 -6.49
CA CYS A 55 -3.48 4.53 -5.77
C CYS A 55 -3.75 5.70 -6.72
N ARG A 56 -2.79 6.02 -7.60
CA ARG A 56 -2.92 7.10 -8.60
C ARG A 56 -4.09 6.86 -9.55
N LEU A 57 -4.24 5.64 -10.05
CA LEU A 57 -5.34 5.27 -10.93
C LEU A 57 -6.69 5.34 -10.21
N LEU A 58 -6.80 4.83 -8.99
CA LEU A 58 -8.03 4.91 -8.20
C LEU A 58 -8.45 6.37 -7.97
N MET A 59 -7.50 7.27 -7.67
CA MET A 59 -7.79 8.71 -7.58
C MET A 59 -8.23 9.30 -8.91
N HIS A 60 -7.55 8.95 -10.01
CA HIS A 60 -7.91 9.42 -11.35
C HIS A 60 -9.35 9.05 -11.72
N PHE A 61 -9.82 7.87 -11.30
CA PHE A 61 -11.18 7.40 -11.52
C PHE A 61 -12.20 7.89 -10.46
N GLY A 62 -11.80 8.79 -9.56
CA GLY A 62 -12.71 9.48 -8.63
C GLY A 62 -12.83 8.86 -7.24
N CYS A 63 -11.95 7.92 -6.88
CA CYS A 63 -11.88 7.43 -5.51
C CYS A 63 -11.21 8.43 -4.56
N ASP A 64 -11.66 8.45 -3.32
CA ASP A 64 -11.16 9.30 -2.25
C ASP A 64 -10.05 8.58 -1.47
N LEU A 65 -8.79 9.00 -1.64
CA LEU A 65 -7.61 8.33 -1.09
C LEU A 65 -7.22 8.86 0.29
N TRP A 66 -6.94 7.95 1.21
CA TRP A 66 -6.49 8.19 2.58
C TRP A 66 -5.25 7.34 2.87
N TYR A 67 -4.27 7.94 3.54
CA TYR A 67 -3.06 7.23 3.99
C TYR A 67 -3.04 7.11 5.51
N THR A 68 -2.65 5.94 5.99
CA THR A 68 -2.39 5.69 7.41
C THR A 68 -1.09 4.95 7.57
N ILE A 69 -0.18 5.54 8.33
CA ILE A 69 1.09 4.92 8.74
C ILE A 69 0.94 4.42 10.17
N VAL A 70 1.13 3.13 10.36
CA VAL A 70 0.90 2.44 11.64
C VAL A 70 2.06 2.68 12.60
N SER A 71 3.29 2.41 12.18
CA SER A 71 4.50 2.58 12.97
C SER A 71 5.54 3.42 12.24
N MET A 72 6.28 4.23 12.97
CA MET A 72 7.35 5.05 12.37
C MET A 72 8.64 4.28 12.13
N SER A 73 8.83 3.13 12.79
CA SER A 73 10.00 2.24 12.61
C SER A 73 11.35 2.98 12.57
N PRO A 74 11.80 3.63 13.66
CA PRO A 74 13.03 4.41 13.68
C PRO A 74 14.28 3.55 13.36
N SER A 75 14.22 2.25 13.59
CA SER A 75 15.27 1.29 13.19
C SER A 75 15.50 1.23 11.68
N GLY A 76 14.54 1.71 10.88
CA GLY A 76 14.65 1.85 9.42
C GLY A 76 15.65 2.91 8.97
N VAL A 77 16.05 3.85 9.81
CA VAL A 77 17.00 4.93 9.51
C VAL A 77 18.37 4.64 10.11
N GLU A 78 19.42 4.75 9.30
CA GLU A 78 20.80 4.56 9.76
C GLU A 78 21.23 5.67 10.72
N ASP A 79 21.97 5.31 11.79
CA ASP A 79 22.44 6.27 12.79
C ASP A 79 23.27 7.39 12.18
N GLN A 80 24.15 7.03 11.23
CA GLN A 80 25.01 8.01 10.57
C GLN A 80 24.21 9.02 9.74
N TYR A 81 23.12 8.58 9.11
CA TYR A 81 22.21 9.46 8.40
C TYR A 81 21.51 10.43 9.35
N ALA A 82 20.93 9.91 10.43
CA ALA A 82 20.23 10.73 11.41
C ALA A 82 21.14 11.71 12.16
N LYS A 83 22.41 11.38 12.39
CA LYS A 83 23.40 12.29 13.00
C LYS A 83 23.75 13.48 12.12
N LYS A 84 23.71 13.31 10.80
CA LYS A 84 23.96 14.40 9.84
C LYS A 84 22.72 15.28 9.61
N TRP A 85 21.54 14.79 10.01
CA TRP A 85 20.27 15.47 9.78
C TRP A 85 19.97 16.44 10.92
N GLY A 86 19.93 17.75 10.60
CA GLY A 86 19.64 18.84 11.55
C GLY A 86 20.77 19.08 12.57
N HIS A 87 20.84 20.31 13.08
CA HIS A 87 21.88 20.73 14.03
C HIS A 87 21.45 20.68 15.50
N ASP A 88 20.19 20.31 15.79
CA ASP A 88 19.69 20.29 17.17
C ASP A 88 20.21 19.06 17.91
N SER A 89 21.16 19.32 18.83
CA SER A 89 21.76 18.30 19.70
C SER A 89 20.88 17.93 20.90
N SER A 90 19.78 18.66 21.15
CA SER A 90 18.87 18.40 22.28
C SER A 90 17.89 17.25 22.00
N ILE A 91 17.70 16.92 20.74
CA ILE A 91 16.76 15.86 20.31
C ILE A 91 17.48 14.50 20.28
N SER A 92 16.90 13.47 20.89
CA SER A 92 17.46 12.12 20.85
C SER A 92 17.55 11.59 19.43
N LEU A 93 18.51 10.70 19.18
CA LEU A 93 18.72 10.09 17.86
C LEU A 93 17.46 9.37 17.35
N GLU A 94 16.75 8.70 18.24
CA GLU A 94 15.50 8.02 17.92
C GLU A 94 14.40 9.00 17.46
N LYS A 95 14.22 10.10 18.18
CA LYS A 95 13.27 11.16 17.79
C LYS A 95 13.64 11.78 16.44
N LYS A 96 14.94 11.99 16.16
CA LYS A 96 15.39 12.45 14.84
C LYS A 96 15.01 11.49 13.73
N LYS A 97 15.19 10.17 13.94
CA LYS A 97 14.81 9.15 12.97
C LYS A 97 13.30 9.13 12.69
N ILE A 98 12.49 9.26 13.74
CA ILE A 98 11.03 9.36 13.63
C ILE A 98 10.65 10.58 12.80
N GLU A 99 11.25 11.74 13.07
CA GLU A 99 10.96 12.97 12.35
C GLU A 99 11.38 12.91 10.88
N ILE A 100 12.54 12.35 10.58
CA ILE A 100 13.00 12.09 9.22
C ILE A 100 11.93 11.30 8.45
N ARG A 101 11.48 10.16 8.98
CA ARG A 101 10.50 9.32 8.31
C ARG A 101 9.14 10.00 8.17
N ARG A 102 8.74 10.79 9.18
CA ARG A 102 7.52 11.60 9.10
C ARG A 102 7.57 12.60 7.95
N MET A 103 8.66 13.34 7.83
CA MET A 103 8.85 14.32 6.75
C MET A 103 8.90 13.65 5.38
N GLU A 104 9.62 12.54 5.25
CA GLU A 104 9.70 11.79 4.01
C GLU A 104 8.31 11.29 3.55
N GLN A 105 7.52 10.73 4.47
CA GLN A 105 6.17 10.27 4.16
C GLN A 105 5.21 11.42 3.85
N THR A 106 5.35 12.56 4.55
CA THR A 106 4.56 13.75 4.25
C THR A 106 4.87 14.27 2.85
N SER A 107 6.15 14.36 2.48
CA SER A 107 6.56 14.76 1.13
C SER A 107 6.05 13.79 0.06
N ALA A 108 6.08 12.48 0.31
CA ALA A 108 5.52 11.50 -0.60
C ALA A 108 3.99 11.68 -0.76
N ALA A 109 3.26 11.90 0.33
CA ALA A 109 1.82 12.14 0.30
C ALA A 109 1.46 13.43 -0.47
N GLU A 110 2.24 14.50 -0.32
CA GLU A 110 2.08 15.75 -1.07
C GLU A 110 2.24 15.55 -2.59
N MET A 111 3.13 14.65 -3.03
CA MET A 111 3.28 14.29 -4.45
C MET A 111 2.03 13.64 -5.05
N PHE A 112 1.17 13.01 -4.22
CA PHE A 112 -0.16 12.57 -4.61
C PHE A 112 -1.20 13.69 -4.59
N GLY A 113 -0.90 14.83 -3.99
CA GLY A 113 -1.87 15.90 -3.71
C GLY A 113 -2.76 15.60 -2.49
N LEU A 114 -2.31 14.71 -1.60
CA LEU A 114 -3.03 14.44 -0.36
C LEU A 114 -2.85 15.60 0.62
N THR A 115 -3.97 16.03 1.23
CA THR A 115 -3.96 17.02 2.31
C THR A 115 -3.55 16.35 3.64
N GLN A 116 -3.13 17.15 4.60
CA GLN A 116 -2.71 16.65 5.92
C GLN A 116 -3.82 15.88 6.64
N GLU A 117 -5.09 16.23 6.44
CA GLU A 117 -6.23 15.54 7.04
C GLU A 117 -6.41 14.11 6.52
N ARG A 118 -5.82 13.81 5.36
CA ARG A 118 -5.86 12.48 4.72
C ARG A 118 -4.63 11.63 5.00
N LEU A 119 -3.66 12.15 5.74
CA LEU A 119 -2.46 11.45 6.18
C LEU A 119 -2.47 11.30 7.70
N THR A 120 -2.59 10.08 8.20
CA THR A 120 -2.59 9.78 9.63
C THR A 120 -1.36 8.97 10.02
N PHE A 121 -0.75 9.34 11.14
CA PHE A 121 0.31 8.56 11.79
C PHE A 121 -0.25 8.02 13.10
N LEU A 122 -0.43 6.70 13.20
CA LEU A 122 -0.99 6.08 14.40
C LEU A 122 -0.01 6.02 15.57
N GLY A 123 1.31 6.01 15.30
CA GLY A 123 2.34 5.98 16.33
C GLY A 123 2.31 4.71 17.19
N ILE A 124 1.97 3.58 16.58
CA ILE A 124 2.06 2.27 17.24
C ILE A 124 3.53 1.86 17.26
N GLU A 125 4.09 1.64 18.44
CA GLU A 125 5.49 1.28 18.61
C GLU A 125 5.71 -0.22 18.39
N GLU A 126 6.68 -0.57 17.53
CA GLU A 126 7.02 -1.97 17.20
C GLU A 126 7.64 -2.73 18.37
N ALA A 127 8.37 -2.03 19.24
CA ALA A 127 9.19 -2.67 20.29
C ALA A 127 8.41 -3.13 21.52
N LYS A 128 7.16 -2.67 21.70
CA LYS A 128 6.36 -2.95 22.89
C LYS A 128 4.98 -3.44 22.52
N GLU A 129 4.80 -4.75 22.60
CA GLU A 129 3.48 -5.39 22.59
C GLU A 129 2.55 -4.91 21.46
N LEU A 130 2.93 -5.16 20.21
CA LEU A 130 2.03 -4.93 19.05
C LEU A 130 0.58 -5.39 19.36
N ASN A 131 0.43 -6.51 20.08
CA ASN A 131 -0.86 -7.09 20.47
C ASN A 131 -1.48 -6.49 21.75
N SER A 132 -1.01 -5.37 22.25
CA SER A 132 -1.65 -4.72 23.40
C SER A 132 -3.11 -4.35 23.08
N SER A 133 -3.96 -4.37 24.09
CA SER A 133 -5.38 -3.97 23.94
C SER A 133 -5.51 -2.53 23.46
N GLU A 134 -4.59 -1.66 23.86
CA GLU A 134 -4.56 -0.25 23.43
C GLU A 134 -4.29 -0.15 21.91
N ASN A 135 -3.28 -0.84 21.38
CA ASN A 135 -2.95 -0.82 19.96
C ASN A 135 -4.09 -1.41 19.11
N LEU A 136 -4.70 -2.50 19.57
CA LEU A 136 -5.86 -3.09 18.90
C LEU A 136 -7.06 -2.13 18.88
N THR A 137 -7.33 -1.46 19.99
CA THR A 137 -8.40 -0.47 20.09
C THR A 137 -8.12 0.72 19.17
N ARG A 138 -6.91 1.28 19.19
CA ARG A 138 -6.50 2.40 18.35
C ARG A 138 -6.65 2.07 16.86
N MET A 139 -6.21 0.90 16.42
CA MET A 139 -6.37 0.44 15.05
C MET A 139 -7.86 0.30 14.67
N LYS A 140 -8.65 -0.33 15.54
CA LYS A 140 -10.09 -0.53 15.31
C LYS A 140 -10.81 0.81 15.17
N GLU A 141 -10.64 1.73 16.13
CA GLU A 141 -11.27 3.05 16.12
C GLU A 141 -10.89 3.86 14.89
N HIS A 142 -9.62 3.80 14.49
CA HIS A 142 -9.17 4.46 13.27
C HIS A 142 -9.84 3.88 12.02
N LEU A 143 -9.84 2.57 11.86
CA LEU A 143 -10.50 1.90 10.73
C LEU A 143 -12.00 2.20 10.69
N GLU A 144 -12.67 2.27 11.84
CA GLU A 144 -14.08 2.66 11.94
C GLU A 144 -14.32 4.12 11.57
N SER A 145 -13.40 5.03 11.93
CA SER A 145 -13.52 6.46 11.62
C SER A 145 -13.33 6.73 10.12
N VAL A 146 -12.36 6.08 9.49
CA VAL A 146 -12.13 6.19 8.04
C VAL A 146 -13.25 5.49 7.28
N ALA A 147 -13.72 4.33 7.76
CA ALA A 147 -14.76 3.51 7.14
C ALA A 147 -14.51 3.25 5.64
N PRO A 148 -13.37 2.65 5.24
CA PRO A 148 -12.99 2.48 3.85
C PRO A 148 -13.89 1.51 3.08
N ASP A 149 -13.97 1.67 1.76
CA ASP A 149 -14.57 0.72 0.82
C ASP A 149 -13.52 -0.23 0.25
N ILE A 150 -12.29 0.29 0.07
CA ILE A 150 -11.13 -0.47 -0.36
C ILE A 150 -10.01 -0.22 0.64
N VAL A 151 -9.27 -1.27 1.02
CA VAL A 151 -8.05 -1.15 1.82
C VAL A 151 -6.89 -1.73 1.03
N ILE A 152 -5.80 -0.98 0.90
CA ILE A 152 -4.55 -1.41 0.27
C ILE A 152 -3.50 -1.55 1.38
N MET A 153 -2.82 -2.68 1.45
CA MET A 153 -1.75 -2.93 2.42
C MET A 153 -0.86 -4.09 1.95
N PRO A 154 0.34 -4.28 2.52
CA PRO A 154 1.18 -5.44 2.21
C PRO A 154 0.49 -6.77 2.48
N ALA A 155 0.87 -7.80 1.72
CA ALA A 155 0.40 -9.16 1.91
C ALA A 155 0.78 -9.72 3.30
N GLY A 156 -0.06 -10.61 3.84
CA GLY A 156 0.11 -11.10 5.22
C GLY A 156 1.19 -12.16 5.40
N ASN A 157 1.64 -12.83 4.33
CA ASN A 157 2.77 -13.76 4.37
C ASN A 157 4.05 -13.00 4.05
N ASP A 158 4.61 -12.37 5.08
CA ASP A 158 5.71 -11.42 4.99
C ASP A 158 6.79 -11.74 6.05
N SER A 159 8.04 -11.43 5.77
CA SER A 159 9.15 -11.59 6.69
C SER A 159 9.22 -10.51 7.78
N ASN A 160 8.46 -9.42 7.64
CA ASN A 160 8.37 -8.34 8.61
C ASN A 160 7.18 -8.55 9.56
N GLN A 161 7.46 -8.62 10.86
CA GLN A 161 6.47 -8.87 11.92
C GLN A 161 5.37 -7.80 11.98
N THR A 162 5.70 -6.51 11.72
CA THR A 162 4.72 -5.42 11.73
C THR A 162 3.77 -5.54 10.54
N HIS A 163 4.25 -5.96 9.36
CA HIS A 163 3.39 -6.24 8.20
C HIS A 163 2.39 -7.36 8.52
N VAL A 164 2.89 -8.48 9.07
CA VAL A 164 2.05 -9.61 9.50
C VAL A 164 1.01 -9.16 10.52
N TRP A 165 1.41 -8.36 11.51
CA TRP A 165 0.50 -7.85 12.55
C TRP A 165 -0.59 -6.94 11.97
N VAL A 166 -0.23 -5.97 11.15
CA VAL A 166 -1.19 -5.05 10.51
C VAL A 166 -2.24 -5.83 9.70
N HIS A 167 -1.80 -6.81 8.91
CA HIS A 167 -2.69 -7.67 8.15
C HIS A 167 -3.64 -8.47 9.06
N GLN A 168 -3.13 -9.09 10.13
CA GLN A 168 -3.95 -9.88 11.06
C GLN A 168 -4.97 -9.02 11.80
N VAL A 169 -4.55 -7.84 12.27
CA VAL A 169 -5.46 -6.93 13.00
C VAL A 169 -6.52 -6.35 12.08
N PHE A 170 -6.16 -5.96 10.87
CA PHE A 170 -7.13 -5.54 9.87
C PHE A 170 -8.20 -6.61 9.65
N ARG A 171 -7.83 -7.86 9.41
CA ARG A 171 -8.78 -8.96 9.19
C ARG A 171 -9.70 -9.21 10.37
N LYS A 172 -9.24 -8.99 11.61
CA LYS A 172 -10.08 -9.04 12.82
C LYS A 172 -11.06 -7.87 12.87
N CYS A 173 -10.66 -6.68 12.45
CA CYS A 173 -11.46 -5.46 12.56
C CYS A 173 -12.44 -5.27 11.41
N VAL A 174 -12.12 -5.76 10.20
CA VAL A 174 -12.91 -5.48 8.99
C VAL A 174 -14.36 -5.97 9.08
N GLN A 175 -14.62 -7.04 9.82
CA GLN A 175 -15.98 -7.53 10.04
C GLN A 175 -16.86 -6.50 10.79
N TYR A 176 -16.28 -5.78 11.75
CA TYR A 176 -16.99 -4.69 12.43
C TYR A 176 -17.30 -3.53 11.48
N ILE A 177 -16.36 -3.23 10.57
CA ILE A 177 -16.55 -2.18 9.58
C ILE A 177 -17.67 -2.56 8.61
N THR A 178 -17.66 -3.79 8.08
CA THR A 178 -18.71 -4.28 7.15
C THR A 178 -20.08 -4.28 7.81
N LEU A 179 -20.18 -4.69 9.08
CA LEU A 179 -21.42 -4.65 9.85
C LEU A 179 -21.93 -3.21 10.06
N LYS A 180 -21.05 -2.30 10.47
CA LYS A 180 -21.40 -0.89 10.70
C LYS A 180 -21.83 -0.17 9.44
N LYS A 181 -21.10 -0.39 8.33
CA LYS A 181 -21.39 0.20 7.02
C LYS A 181 -22.57 -0.46 6.30
N LYS A 182 -22.91 -1.70 6.65
CA LYS A 182 -23.81 -2.57 5.88
C LYS A 182 -23.41 -2.68 4.40
N LYS A 183 -22.11 -2.70 4.15
CA LYS A 183 -21.51 -2.79 2.82
C LYS A 183 -20.25 -3.65 2.84
N PRO A 184 -19.93 -4.35 1.74
CA PRO A 184 -18.67 -5.07 1.61
C PRO A 184 -17.47 -4.13 1.67
N VAL A 185 -16.32 -4.70 2.08
CA VAL A 185 -15.00 -4.07 1.99
C VAL A 185 -14.11 -4.95 1.12
N ILE A 186 -13.35 -4.34 0.22
CA ILE A 186 -12.36 -5.03 -0.61
C ILE A 186 -10.98 -4.77 -0.02
N ALA A 187 -10.20 -5.82 0.22
CA ALA A 187 -8.78 -5.70 0.50
C ALA A 187 -7.96 -6.03 -0.76
N LEU A 188 -7.00 -5.18 -1.06
CA LEU A 188 -5.96 -5.36 -2.06
C LEU A 188 -4.62 -5.48 -1.32
N TYR A 189 -4.14 -6.70 -1.19
CA TYR A 189 -2.85 -6.97 -0.54
C TYR A 189 -1.74 -6.87 -1.58
N ASN A 190 -0.93 -5.82 -1.50
CA ASN A 190 0.15 -5.59 -2.46
C ASN A 190 1.40 -6.41 -2.15
N GLU A 191 2.16 -6.70 -3.22
CA GLU A 191 3.51 -7.21 -3.08
C GLU A 191 4.43 -6.14 -2.52
N ASP A 192 5.24 -6.53 -1.54
CA ASP A 192 6.32 -5.78 -0.92
C ASP A 192 7.62 -6.57 -1.05
N PRO A 193 8.81 -5.94 -1.06
CA PRO A 193 10.07 -6.65 -1.14
C PRO A 193 10.37 -7.65 -0.02
N LYS A 194 9.54 -7.70 1.01
CA LYS A 194 9.62 -8.63 2.14
C LYS A 194 8.56 -9.73 2.07
N THR A 195 7.61 -9.62 1.12
CA THR A 195 6.58 -10.65 0.87
C THR A 195 7.23 -11.97 0.52
N ILE A 196 6.87 -13.03 1.22
CA ILE A 196 7.40 -14.38 1.00
C ILE A 196 6.61 -15.07 -0.11
N GLU A 197 5.29 -15.05 -0.01
CA GLU A 197 4.38 -15.68 -0.97
C GLU A 197 3.02 -15.00 -0.93
N MET A 198 2.38 -14.86 -2.10
CA MET A 198 1.02 -14.35 -2.23
C MET A 198 0.36 -14.85 -3.51
N ARG A 199 -0.98 -14.83 -3.56
CA ARG A 199 -1.70 -15.03 -4.80
C ARG A 199 -1.56 -13.81 -5.70
N HIS A 200 -1.58 -14.04 -6.99
CA HIS A 200 -1.56 -13.00 -8.01
C HIS A 200 -2.96 -12.87 -8.63
N ASP A 201 -3.86 -12.18 -7.93
CA ASP A 201 -5.26 -12.07 -8.34
C ASP A 201 -5.52 -10.87 -9.27
N LEU A 202 -4.71 -9.80 -9.13
CA LEU A 202 -4.81 -8.57 -9.93
C LEU A 202 -3.43 -8.05 -10.27
N PHE A 203 -3.25 -7.65 -11.53
CA PHE A 203 -2.09 -6.92 -12.03
C PHE A 203 -2.52 -5.53 -12.49
N VAL A 204 -1.78 -4.52 -12.08
CA VAL A 204 -1.97 -3.14 -12.52
C VAL A 204 -0.77 -2.74 -13.37
N LEU A 205 -1.01 -2.63 -14.68
CA LEU A 205 0.03 -2.39 -15.68
C LEU A 205 0.28 -0.90 -15.88
N PHE A 206 1.54 -0.52 -16.04
CA PHE A 206 1.92 0.87 -16.33
C PHE A 206 3.19 0.96 -17.19
N GLY A 207 3.31 2.08 -17.91
CA GLY A 207 4.41 2.37 -18.82
C GLY A 207 5.58 3.06 -18.15
N GLU A 208 6.55 3.48 -18.97
CA GLU A 208 7.81 4.10 -18.51
C GLU A 208 7.58 5.46 -17.84
N GLU A 209 6.69 6.31 -18.39
CA GLU A 209 6.39 7.64 -17.83
C GLU A 209 5.92 7.54 -16.37
N ASN A 210 4.98 6.64 -16.09
CA ASN A 210 4.50 6.39 -14.73
C ASN A 210 5.52 5.63 -13.88
N GLY A 211 6.39 4.84 -14.50
CA GLY A 211 7.58 4.27 -13.85
C GLY A 211 8.53 5.36 -13.34
N ASP A 212 8.76 6.40 -14.13
CA ASP A 212 9.59 7.55 -13.74
C ASP A 212 8.94 8.39 -12.65
N TRP A 213 7.61 8.61 -12.73
CA TRP A 213 6.87 9.25 -11.65
C TRP A 213 6.95 8.45 -10.34
N LYS A 214 6.73 7.13 -10.39
CA LYS A 214 6.86 6.26 -9.21
C LYS A 214 8.28 6.27 -8.66
N ARG A 215 9.30 6.31 -9.52
CA ARG A 215 10.71 6.46 -9.13
C ARG A 215 10.94 7.74 -8.33
N ALA A 216 10.44 8.87 -8.82
CA ALA A 216 10.54 10.15 -8.13
C ALA A 216 9.86 10.11 -6.76
N LEU A 217 8.68 9.52 -6.68
CA LEU A 217 7.94 9.32 -5.43
C LEU A 217 8.73 8.49 -4.41
N LEU A 218 9.25 7.33 -4.81
CA LEU A 218 10.04 6.45 -3.95
C LEU A 218 11.32 7.14 -3.44
N ARG A 219 11.90 8.04 -4.24
CA ARG A 219 13.08 8.85 -3.86
C ARG A 219 12.81 9.91 -2.80
N ALA A 220 11.53 10.26 -2.52
CA ALA A 220 11.19 11.10 -1.39
C ALA A 220 11.61 10.47 -0.05
N HIS A 221 11.69 9.14 0.02
CA HIS A 221 12.21 8.40 1.16
C HIS A 221 13.74 8.30 1.12
N THR A 222 14.42 9.44 1.28
CA THR A 222 15.89 9.54 1.11
C THR A 222 16.68 8.68 2.09
N SER A 223 16.20 8.52 3.33
CA SER A 223 16.81 7.63 4.31
C SER A 223 16.78 6.17 3.85
N GLN A 224 15.69 5.75 3.20
CA GLN A 224 15.54 4.41 2.65
C GLN A 224 16.36 4.20 1.39
N GLN A 225 16.48 5.23 0.53
CA GLN A 225 17.39 5.21 -0.60
C GLN A 225 18.80 4.90 -0.15
N GLN A 226 19.33 5.70 0.80
CA GLN A 226 20.70 5.54 1.27
C GLN A 226 20.91 4.18 1.93
N ARG A 227 20.01 3.73 2.80
CA ARG A 227 20.07 2.43 3.47
C ARG A 227 20.11 1.27 2.46
N ASN A 228 19.27 1.32 1.41
CA ASN A 228 19.25 0.28 0.38
C ASN A 228 20.55 0.28 -0.43
N ILE A 229 21.09 1.43 -0.82
CA ILE A 229 22.39 1.54 -1.49
C ILE A 229 23.50 0.94 -0.64
N HIS A 230 23.58 1.28 0.66
CA HIS A 230 24.62 0.77 1.56
C HIS A 230 24.51 -0.74 1.80
N SER A 231 23.29 -1.27 1.94
CA SER A 231 23.12 -2.68 2.32
C SER A 231 22.96 -3.62 1.13
N ARG A 232 22.60 -3.13 -0.08
CA ARG A 232 22.25 -3.92 -1.25
C ARG A 232 22.90 -3.47 -2.57
N GLY A 233 23.56 -2.32 -2.57
CA GLY A 233 24.18 -1.75 -3.79
C GLY A 233 23.20 -1.11 -4.77
N ILE A 234 21.89 -1.10 -4.47
CA ILE A 234 20.84 -0.47 -5.31
C ILE A 234 19.93 0.40 -4.47
N GLY A 235 19.33 1.44 -5.06
CA GLY A 235 18.38 2.32 -4.39
C GLY A 235 17.05 1.62 -4.08
N PHE A 236 16.29 2.21 -3.16
CA PHE A 236 14.95 1.73 -2.82
C PHE A 236 14.01 1.78 -4.04
N ASP A 237 14.07 2.86 -4.82
CA ASP A 237 13.34 3.04 -6.07
C ASP A 237 13.65 1.94 -7.10
N GLU A 238 14.92 1.63 -7.32
CA GLU A 238 15.32 0.57 -8.23
C GLU A 238 14.85 -0.80 -7.78
N ARG A 239 14.91 -1.06 -6.47
CA ARG A 239 14.45 -2.31 -5.88
C ARG A 239 12.97 -2.56 -6.17
N ILE A 240 12.12 -1.56 -5.93
CA ILE A 240 10.66 -1.65 -6.17
C ILE A 240 10.37 -1.76 -7.67
N LEU A 241 10.97 -0.91 -8.51
CA LEU A 241 10.72 -0.95 -9.95
C LEU A 241 11.25 -2.22 -10.61
N ASN A 242 12.35 -2.79 -10.13
CA ASN A 242 12.84 -4.09 -10.62
C ASN A 242 11.87 -5.23 -10.28
N MET A 243 11.26 -5.19 -9.09
CA MET A 243 10.18 -6.12 -8.72
C MET A 243 8.98 -5.96 -9.66
N ASN A 244 8.48 -4.75 -9.86
CA ASN A 244 7.38 -4.48 -10.78
C ASN A 244 7.70 -4.88 -12.23
N ARG A 245 8.94 -4.67 -12.69
CA ARG A 245 9.39 -5.11 -14.04
C ARG A 245 9.41 -6.63 -14.16
N LEU A 246 9.87 -7.32 -13.12
CA LEU A 246 9.88 -8.78 -13.09
C LEU A 246 8.43 -9.32 -13.18
N ARG A 247 7.50 -8.75 -12.41
CA ARG A 247 6.08 -9.18 -12.42
C ARG A 247 5.43 -8.96 -13.78
N TYR A 248 5.70 -7.85 -14.44
CA TYR A 248 5.23 -7.64 -15.81
C TYR A 248 5.77 -8.70 -16.78
N ARG A 249 7.08 -9.02 -16.72
CA ARG A 249 7.66 -10.05 -17.59
C ARG A 249 7.02 -11.42 -17.39
N LEU A 250 6.88 -11.86 -16.13
CA LEU A 250 6.26 -13.15 -15.80
C LEU A 250 4.79 -13.20 -16.26
N LEU A 251 4.05 -12.12 -16.11
CA LEU A 251 2.67 -12.03 -16.59
C LEU A 251 2.61 -12.13 -18.11
N ARG A 252 3.47 -11.40 -18.82
CA ARG A 252 3.54 -11.41 -20.29
C ARG A 252 3.85 -12.81 -20.84
N GLU A 253 4.78 -13.51 -20.22
CA GLU A 253 5.14 -14.88 -20.60
C GLU A 253 3.99 -15.86 -20.38
N SER A 254 3.26 -15.71 -19.26
CA SER A 254 2.18 -16.66 -18.89
C SER A 254 0.87 -16.45 -19.66
N LEU A 255 0.53 -15.22 -20.02
CA LEU A 255 -0.77 -14.87 -20.62
C LEU A 255 -0.70 -14.40 -22.08
N SER A 256 0.48 -14.42 -22.72
CA SER A 256 0.68 -13.93 -24.10
C SER A 256 0.09 -12.51 -24.32
N ILE A 257 0.25 -11.61 -23.35
CA ILE A 257 -0.28 -10.27 -23.42
C ILE A 257 0.47 -9.47 -24.49
N ALA A 258 -0.28 -8.96 -25.46
CA ALA A 258 0.25 -8.20 -26.59
C ALA A 258 0.53 -6.72 -26.28
N ASP A 259 0.24 -6.23 -25.07
CA ASP A 259 0.48 -4.84 -24.70
C ASP A 259 1.99 -4.58 -24.55
N VAL A 260 2.59 -4.06 -25.63
CA VAL A 260 4.02 -3.74 -25.71
C VAL A 260 4.37 -2.41 -25.03
N SER A 261 3.40 -1.59 -24.64
CA SER A 261 3.63 -0.26 -24.05
C SER A 261 3.85 -0.34 -22.53
N ALA A 262 3.28 -1.32 -21.85
CA ALA A 262 3.57 -1.56 -20.43
C ALA A 262 5.01 -2.07 -20.23
N LYS A 263 5.60 -1.71 -19.10
CA LYS A 263 6.95 -2.11 -18.66
C LYS A 263 6.97 -2.68 -17.24
N TYR A 264 5.94 -2.37 -16.47
CA TYR A 264 5.85 -2.66 -15.05
C TYR A 264 4.47 -3.17 -14.69
N ALA A 265 4.37 -3.92 -13.59
CA ALA A 265 3.11 -4.33 -12.98
C ALA A 265 3.20 -4.28 -11.46
N GLU A 266 2.25 -3.61 -10.81
CA GLU A 266 1.94 -3.87 -9.40
C GLU A 266 1.05 -5.09 -9.32
N VAL A 267 1.20 -5.89 -8.25
CA VAL A 267 0.49 -7.16 -8.08
C VAL A 267 -0.23 -7.19 -6.75
N PHE A 268 -1.45 -7.74 -6.77
CA PHE A 268 -2.29 -7.82 -5.59
C PHE A 268 -2.94 -9.19 -5.44
N GLU A 269 -3.04 -9.61 -4.20
CA GLU A 269 -4.02 -10.60 -3.77
C GLU A 269 -5.30 -9.86 -3.38
N ILE A 270 -6.47 -10.39 -3.78
CA ILE A 270 -7.77 -9.78 -3.47
C ILE A 270 -8.50 -10.61 -2.41
N GLU A 271 -9.08 -9.93 -1.42
CA GLU A 271 -10.04 -10.51 -0.50
C GLU A 271 -11.30 -9.64 -0.43
N LEU A 272 -12.46 -10.26 -0.56
CA LEU A 272 -13.76 -9.60 -0.45
C LEU A 272 -14.40 -9.95 0.90
N PHE A 273 -14.57 -8.96 1.77
CA PHE A 273 -15.26 -9.09 3.04
C PHE A 273 -16.71 -8.70 2.87
N ASP A 274 -17.58 -9.70 2.75
CA ASP A 274 -19.01 -9.50 2.57
C ASP A 274 -19.70 -9.15 3.89
N PHE A 275 -20.77 -8.34 3.78
CA PHE A 275 -21.71 -8.18 4.86
C PHE A 275 -22.47 -9.50 5.08
N PRO A 276 -22.49 -10.06 6.30
CA PRO A 276 -23.15 -11.33 6.57
C PRO A 276 -24.64 -11.26 6.25
N SER A 277 -25.10 -12.10 5.33
CA SER A 277 -26.51 -12.15 4.87
C SER A 277 -27.52 -12.51 5.99
N LYS A 278 -27.05 -12.92 7.17
CA LYS A 278 -27.90 -13.22 8.33
C LYS A 278 -28.47 -11.99 9.07
N TYR A 279 -28.09 -10.78 8.63
CA TYR A 279 -28.51 -9.51 9.26
C TYR A 279 -29.33 -8.61 8.31
N ILE A 280 -29.81 -9.16 7.18
CA ILE A 280 -30.74 -8.48 6.25
C ILE A 280 -32.18 -8.87 6.60
#